data_8e498aa27a80d825235b2dbbfc38e9ee
#
_entry.id   8e498aa27a80d825235b2dbbfc38e9ee
#
_cell.length_a   1.000
_cell.length_b   1.000
_cell.length_c   1.000
_cell.angle_alpha   90.00
_cell.angle_beta   90.00
_cell.angle_gamma   90.00
#
_symmetry.space_group_name_H-M   'P 1'
#
loop_
_entity.id
_entity.type
_entity.pdbx_description
1 polymer ?
#
loop_
_entity_poly.entity_id
_entity_poly.type
_entity_poly.pdbx_seq_one_letter_code
_entity_poly.pdbx_strand_id
1 'polypeptide(L)'
;DLLAREGYDLVITARDTNRLNHLASEFSQKYGRSVEVISADLTTDNGIGLIESRLRNKDIDVLINNAGYGLNMAFTRSEIKDEIAVMRILCEAPMRFAHAVLPDMIEKNSGIIINVSSVAAWITGGHYSAAKSYLMVLSESLHTELSETSVKVCSLAPGFTHTEFHQRGNMKMDSLPKFMWLNADEVVLTAWDDAKSGKAISIPGRQYRFIYMVTRFAPRNLVRKGGFSFRKRQR
;
A
#
# COMPACT_ATOMS: atom_id res chain seq x y z
N ASP A 1 13.85 -6.21 0.25
CA ASP A 1 14.76 -7.09 0.99
C ASP A 1 14.15 -8.49 1.16
N LEU A 2 12.98 -8.66 1.82
CA LEU A 2 12.38 -9.96 2.10
C LEU A 2 12.22 -10.84 0.85
N LEU A 3 11.62 -10.33 -0.22
CA LEU A 3 11.40 -11.10 -1.45
C LEU A 3 12.71 -11.50 -2.13
N ALA A 4 13.71 -10.60 -2.19
CA ALA A 4 15.03 -10.94 -2.72
C ALA A 4 15.68 -12.09 -1.93
N ARG A 5 15.55 -12.06 -0.60
CA ARG A 5 16.03 -13.13 0.29
C ARG A 5 15.28 -14.44 0.07
N GLU A 6 13.99 -14.40 -0.25
CA GLU A 6 13.18 -15.59 -0.60
C GLU A 6 13.38 -16.08 -2.04
N GLY A 7 14.26 -15.44 -2.80
CA GLY A 7 14.67 -15.92 -4.11
C GLY A 7 13.95 -15.29 -5.30
N TYR A 8 13.12 -14.26 -5.09
CA TYR A 8 12.47 -13.54 -6.18
C TYR A 8 13.43 -12.58 -6.86
N ASP A 9 13.37 -12.50 -8.18
CA ASP A 9 13.89 -11.37 -8.95
C ASP A 9 12.92 -10.19 -8.78
N LEU A 10 13.41 -8.96 -8.88
CA LEU A 10 12.64 -7.79 -8.52
C LEU A 10 12.48 -6.82 -9.70
N VAL A 11 11.31 -6.21 -9.80
CA VAL A 11 11.11 -4.96 -10.54
C VAL A 11 10.77 -3.88 -9.51
N ILE A 12 11.61 -2.87 -9.38
CA ILE A 12 11.43 -1.79 -8.41
C ILE A 12 11.18 -0.45 -9.10
N THR A 13 10.19 0.30 -8.60
CA THR A 13 9.83 1.58 -9.17
C THR A 13 9.70 2.69 -8.12
N ALA A 14 10.24 3.84 -8.44
CA ALA A 14 10.10 5.11 -7.72
C ALA A 14 10.53 6.25 -8.65
N ARG A 15 10.48 7.50 -8.15
CA ARG A 15 10.97 8.69 -8.90
C ARG A 15 12.47 8.89 -8.80
N ASP A 16 13.09 8.43 -7.73
CA ASP A 16 14.52 8.61 -7.45
C ASP A 16 15.34 7.47 -8.06
N THR A 17 15.83 7.70 -9.28
CA THR A 17 16.64 6.72 -10.02
C THR A 17 17.93 6.36 -9.30
N ASN A 18 18.59 7.31 -8.65
CA ASN A 18 19.85 7.04 -7.95
C ASN A 18 19.64 6.09 -6.78
N ARG A 19 18.59 6.32 -5.99
CA ARG A 19 18.22 5.44 -4.89
C ARG A 19 17.80 4.05 -5.36
N LEU A 20 17.06 3.95 -6.46
CA LEU A 20 16.68 2.67 -7.07
C LEU A 20 17.91 1.89 -7.52
N ASN A 21 18.86 2.52 -8.23
CA ASN A 21 20.10 1.88 -8.70
C ASN A 21 20.96 1.39 -7.53
N HIS A 22 21.03 2.18 -6.44
CA HIS A 22 21.75 1.77 -5.23
C HIS A 22 21.15 0.51 -4.62
N LEU A 23 19.82 0.48 -4.43
CA LEU A 23 19.10 -0.69 -3.91
C LEU A 23 19.22 -1.90 -4.84
N ALA A 24 19.16 -1.70 -6.16
CA ALA A 24 19.34 -2.77 -7.13
C ALA A 24 20.72 -3.41 -7.02
N SER A 25 21.77 -2.59 -6.93
CA SER A 25 23.15 -3.08 -6.74
C SER A 25 23.29 -3.83 -5.41
N GLU A 26 22.77 -3.28 -4.32
CA GLU A 26 22.80 -3.90 -2.99
C GLU A 26 22.12 -5.27 -3.00
N PHE A 27 20.90 -5.38 -3.53
CA PHE A 27 20.14 -6.64 -3.54
C PHE A 27 20.76 -7.68 -4.50
N SER A 28 21.27 -7.24 -5.65
CA SER A 28 21.98 -8.14 -6.56
C SER A 28 23.25 -8.71 -5.94
N GLN A 29 24.03 -7.90 -5.25
CA GLN A 29 25.26 -8.34 -4.56
C GLN A 29 24.94 -9.24 -3.35
N LYS A 30 23.93 -8.88 -2.55
CA LYS A 30 23.62 -9.57 -1.29
C LYS A 30 22.88 -10.89 -1.49
N TYR A 31 22.00 -10.94 -2.49
CA TYR A 31 21.10 -12.07 -2.67
C TYR A 31 21.26 -12.80 -4.02
N GLY A 32 22.09 -12.28 -4.92
CA GLY A 32 22.29 -12.86 -6.26
C GLY A 32 21.04 -12.78 -7.14
N ARG A 33 20.16 -11.81 -6.91
CA ARG A 33 18.89 -11.66 -7.65
C ARG A 33 19.00 -10.60 -8.73
N SER A 34 18.26 -10.79 -9.82
CA SER A 34 18.09 -9.75 -10.84
C SER A 34 17.17 -8.67 -10.30
N VAL A 35 17.54 -7.39 -10.49
CA VAL A 35 16.74 -6.25 -10.07
C VAL A 35 16.61 -5.26 -11.20
N GLU A 36 15.43 -5.24 -11.83
CA GLU A 36 15.08 -4.28 -12.87
C GLU A 36 14.64 -2.95 -12.21
N VAL A 37 15.17 -1.84 -12.69
CA VAL A 37 14.86 -0.50 -12.21
C VAL A 37 14.01 0.25 -13.23
N ILE A 38 12.85 0.72 -12.83
CA ILE A 38 11.99 1.58 -13.64
C ILE A 38 11.71 2.88 -12.90
N SER A 39 12.31 3.98 -13.34
CA SER A 39 12.02 5.31 -12.79
C SER A 39 10.71 5.83 -13.37
N ALA A 40 9.70 6.02 -12.51
CA ALA A 40 8.37 6.49 -12.93
C ALA A 40 7.71 7.38 -11.88
N ASP A 41 7.01 8.42 -12.33
CA ASP A 41 6.12 9.22 -11.50
C ASP A 41 4.68 8.74 -11.66
N LEU A 42 4.18 8.01 -10.66
CA LEU A 42 2.84 7.43 -10.64
C LEU A 42 1.73 8.47 -10.40
N THR A 43 2.03 9.75 -10.36
CA THR A 43 1.05 10.84 -10.42
C THR A 43 0.73 11.28 -11.85
N THR A 44 1.40 10.71 -12.85
CA THR A 44 1.27 11.03 -14.28
C THR A 44 0.78 9.84 -15.08
N ASP A 45 0.06 10.11 -16.18
CA ASP A 45 -0.40 9.06 -17.12
C ASP A 45 0.78 8.29 -17.74
N ASN A 46 1.85 9.01 -18.08
CA ASN A 46 3.06 8.41 -18.66
C ASN A 46 3.73 7.43 -17.67
N GLY A 47 3.89 7.85 -16.40
CA GLY A 47 4.51 7.01 -15.38
C GLY A 47 3.68 5.76 -15.07
N ILE A 48 2.35 5.90 -14.97
CA ILE A 48 1.46 4.76 -14.78
C ILE A 48 1.48 3.85 -16.02
N GLY A 49 1.39 4.40 -17.23
CA GLY A 49 1.42 3.64 -18.48
C GLY A 49 2.71 2.86 -18.69
N LEU A 50 3.86 3.43 -18.28
CA LEU A 50 5.16 2.74 -18.34
C LEU A 50 5.17 1.47 -17.47
N ILE A 51 4.72 1.56 -16.24
CA ILE A 51 4.65 0.40 -15.34
C ILE A 51 3.59 -0.60 -15.80
N GLU A 52 2.41 -0.12 -16.20
CA GLU A 52 1.35 -0.99 -16.74
C GLU A 52 1.83 -1.81 -17.95
N SER A 53 2.58 -1.18 -18.86
CA SER A 53 3.16 -1.87 -20.02
C SER A 53 4.15 -2.95 -19.60
N ARG A 54 4.99 -2.68 -18.60
CA ARG A 54 5.93 -3.68 -18.06
C ARG A 54 5.21 -4.86 -17.41
N LEU A 55 4.13 -4.60 -16.66
CA LEU A 55 3.35 -5.63 -15.97
C LEU A 55 2.66 -6.61 -16.93
N ARG A 56 2.42 -6.22 -18.19
CA ARG A 56 1.81 -7.09 -19.22
C ARG A 56 2.77 -8.12 -19.83
N ASN A 57 4.03 -8.15 -19.44
CA ASN A 57 5.03 -9.12 -19.95
C ASN A 57 4.85 -10.55 -19.40
N LYS A 58 3.82 -10.81 -18.59
CA LYS A 58 3.44 -12.14 -18.09
C LYS A 58 4.51 -12.86 -17.23
N ASP A 59 5.31 -12.12 -16.48
CA ASP A 59 6.37 -12.65 -15.63
C ASP A 59 6.28 -12.19 -14.16
N ILE A 60 5.11 -11.70 -13.74
CA ILE A 60 4.88 -11.17 -12.40
C ILE A 60 4.13 -12.19 -11.54
N ASP A 61 4.81 -12.74 -10.55
CA ASP A 61 4.20 -13.63 -9.55
C ASP A 61 3.67 -12.87 -8.33
N VAL A 62 4.27 -11.71 -8.01
CA VAL A 62 3.89 -10.89 -6.85
C VAL A 62 3.83 -9.42 -7.25
N LEU A 63 2.67 -8.80 -7.03
CA LEU A 63 2.49 -7.35 -7.17
C LEU A 63 2.31 -6.70 -5.81
N ILE A 64 3.16 -5.71 -5.47
CA ILE A 64 3.01 -4.92 -4.25
C ILE A 64 2.75 -3.46 -4.59
N ASN A 65 1.52 -3.02 -4.42
CA ASN A 65 1.11 -1.63 -4.56
C ASN A 65 1.36 -0.87 -3.25
N ASN A 66 2.57 -0.35 -3.09
CA ASN A 66 3.01 0.35 -1.87
C ASN A 66 3.16 1.86 -2.05
N ALA A 67 3.40 2.34 -3.27
CA ALA A 67 3.64 3.75 -3.53
C ALA A 67 2.48 4.63 -3.05
N GLY A 68 2.80 5.74 -2.40
CA GLY A 68 1.77 6.65 -1.93
C GLY A 68 2.27 7.70 -0.95
N TYR A 69 1.48 8.74 -0.80
CA TYR A 69 1.68 9.82 0.18
C TYR A 69 0.32 10.42 0.56
N GLY A 70 0.30 11.21 1.63
CA GLY A 70 -0.86 12.00 2.03
C GLY A 70 -0.54 13.48 2.04
N LEU A 71 -1.54 14.32 1.78
CA LEU A 71 -1.40 15.77 1.90
C LEU A 71 -1.55 16.19 3.37
N ASN A 72 -0.59 17.00 3.85
CA ASN A 72 -0.67 17.63 5.18
C ASN A 72 -1.48 18.93 5.14
N MET A 73 -2.61 18.89 4.43
CA MET A 73 -3.50 20.05 4.25
C MET A 73 -4.98 19.61 4.31
N ALA A 74 -5.86 20.51 4.72
CA ALA A 74 -7.29 20.25 4.65
C ALA A 74 -7.76 20.28 3.20
N PHE A 75 -8.66 19.37 2.83
CA PHE A 75 -9.27 19.32 1.50
C PHE A 75 -9.83 20.68 1.03
N THR A 76 -10.41 21.44 1.95
CA THR A 76 -10.95 22.79 1.66
C THR A 76 -9.90 23.87 1.38
N ARG A 77 -8.62 23.54 1.53
CA ARG A 77 -7.49 24.46 1.34
C ARG A 77 -6.40 23.92 0.41
N SER A 78 -6.51 22.65 0.01
CA SER A 78 -5.60 22.02 -0.95
C SER A 78 -5.93 22.47 -2.38
N GLU A 79 -4.96 22.41 -3.25
CA GLU A 79 -5.18 22.60 -4.66
C GLU A 79 -5.71 21.30 -5.29
N ILE A 80 -6.68 21.43 -6.21
CA ILE A 80 -7.31 20.28 -6.85
C ILE A 80 -6.29 19.38 -7.59
N LYS A 81 -5.24 19.96 -8.16
CA LYS A 81 -4.17 19.18 -8.81
C LYS A 81 -3.47 18.21 -7.86
N ASP A 82 -3.26 18.61 -6.58
CA ASP A 82 -2.61 17.78 -5.57
C ASP A 82 -3.53 16.63 -5.11
N GLU A 83 -4.83 16.91 -4.99
CA GLU A 83 -5.84 15.89 -4.66
C GLU A 83 -5.97 14.87 -5.80
N ILE A 84 -5.94 15.31 -7.06
CA ILE A 84 -5.92 14.42 -8.23
C ILE A 84 -4.65 13.56 -8.23
N ALA A 85 -3.48 14.13 -7.94
CA ALA A 85 -2.22 13.38 -7.86
C ALA A 85 -2.27 12.29 -6.78
N VAL A 86 -2.87 12.58 -5.61
CA VAL A 86 -3.11 11.59 -4.55
C VAL A 86 -4.05 10.48 -5.02
N MET A 87 -5.14 10.81 -5.72
CA MET A 87 -6.05 9.79 -6.27
C MET A 87 -5.36 8.90 -7.30
N ARG A 88 -4.52 9.49 -8.16
CA ARG A 88 -3.78 8.71 -9.16
C ARG A 88 -2.86 7.69 -8.51
N ILE A 89 -2.02 8.09 -7.58
CA ILE A 89 -1.05 7.18 -6.96
C ILE A 89 -1.68 6.19 -5.98
N LEU A 90 -2.78 6.55 -5.29
CA LEU A 90 -3.39 5.69 -4.26
C LEU A 90 -4.55 4.83 -4.78
N CYS A 91 -5.18 5.21 -5.89
CA CYS A 91 -6.36 4.52 -6.42
C CYS A 91 -6.16 4.06 -7.86
N GLU A 92 -5.87 4.98 -8.79
CA GLU A 92 -5.77 4.66 -10.22
C GLU A 92 -4.61 3.70 -10.52
N ALA A 93 -3.40 4.00 -10.05
CA ALA A 93 -2.23 3.17 -10.31
C ALA A 93 -2.40 1.73 -9.76
N PRO A 94 -2.78 1.51 -8.48
CA PRO A 94 -3.01 0.16 -7.96
C PRO A 94 -4.12 -0.60 -8.73
N MET A 95 -5.19 0.07 -9.10
CA MET A 95 -6.28 -0.52 -9.89
C MET A 95 -5.79 -0.98 -11.26
N ARG A 96 -5.09 -0.11 -12.00
CA ARG A 96 -4.55 -0.43 -13.33
C ARG A 96 -3.50 -1.53 -13.28
N PHE A 97 -2.64 -1.52 -12.26
CA PHE A 97 -1.60 -2.53 -12.10
C PHE A 97 -2.18 -3.90 -11.74
N ALA A 98 -3.16 -3.95 -10.84
CA ALA A 98 -3.88 -5.18 -10.56
C ALA A 98 -4.57 -5.72 -11.82
N HIS A 99 -5.27 -4.86 -12.57
CA HIS A 99 -5.93 -5.24 -13.82
C HIS A 99 -4.93 -5.74 -14.88
N ALA A 100 -3.71 -5.21 -14.91
CA ALA A 100 -2.68 -5.61 -15.88
C ALA A 100 -2.10 -7.00 -15.59
N VAL A 101 -1.92 -7.39 -14.32
CA VAL A 101 -1.32 -8.69 -13.95
C VAL A 101 -2.35 -9.82 -13.82
N LEU A 102 -3.59 -9.51 -13.49
CA LEU A 102 -4.62 -10.52 -13.19
C LEU A 102 -4.88 -11.53 -14.32
N PRO A 103 -4.93 -11.15 -15.61
CA PRO A 103 -5.15 -12.13 -16.68
C PRO A 103 -4.11 -13.25 -16.69
N ASP A 104 -2.83 -12.91 -16.53
CA ASP A 104 -1.73 -13.90 -16.49
C ASP A 104 -1.76 -14.72 -15.20
N MET A 105 -1.99 -14.08 -14.05
CA MET A 105 -2.11 -14.77 -12.77
C MET A 105 -3.26 -15.79 -12.75
N ILE A 106 -4.40 -15.44 -13.36
CA ILE A 106 -5.55 -16.34 -13.49
C ILE A 106 -5.23 -17.50 -14.45
N GLU A 107 -4.61 -17.23 -15.59
CA GLU A 107 -4.18 -18.24 -16.56
C GLU A 107 -3.22 -19.26 -15.93
N LYS A 108 -2.26 -18.78 -15.13
CA LYS A 108 -1.30 -19.62 -14.38
C LYS A 108 -1.91 -20.24 -13.12
N ASN A 109 -3.11 -19.83 -12.73
CA ASN A 109 -3.74 -20.14 -11.44
C ASN A 109 -2.81 -19.91 -10.24
N SER A 110 -2.02 -18.86 -10.28
CA SER A 110 -1.01 -18.50 -9.26
C SER A 110 -0.71 -17.01 -9.29
N GLY A 111 -0.56 -16.39 -8.13
CA GLY A 111 -0.18 -15.00 -8.02
C GLY A 111 -0.56 -14.41 -6.66
N ILE A 112 0.16 -13.37 -6.26
CA ILE A 112 -0.13 -12.63 -5.02
C ILE A 112 -0.16 -11.13 -5.31
N ILE A 113 -1.24 -10.46 -4.92
CA ILE A 113 -1.36 -9.00 -4.95
C ILE A 113 -1.48 -8.49 -3.52
N ILE A 114 -0.57 -7.61 -3.11
CA ILE A 114 -0.63 -6.91 -1.82
C ILE A 114 -0.84 -5.42 -2.08
N ASN A 115 -1.99 -4.91 -1.67
CA ASN A 115 -2.33 -3.50 -1.74
C ASN A 115 -2.13 -2.84 -0.38
N VAL A 116 -1.18 -1.92 -0.28
CA VAL A 116 -0.89 -1.23 0.98
C VAL A 116 -1.91 -0.12 1.23
N SER A 117 -2.96 -0.48 1.97
CA SER A 117 -3.97 0.43 2.49
C SER A 117 -3.46 1.15 3.76
N SER A 118 -4.25 1.29 4.79
CA SER A 118 -3.92 1.89 6.09
C SER A 118 -5.05 1.68 7.08
N VAL A 119 -4.75 1.75 8.37
CA VAL A 119 -5.80 1.92 9.43
C VAL A 119 -6.62 3.20 9.23
N ALA A 120 -6.12 4.18 8.47
CA ALA A 120 -6.86 5.36 8.07
C ALA A 120 -8.09 5.04 7.20
N ALA A 121 -8.16 3.88 6.58
CA ALA A 121 -9.30 3.42 5.79
C ALA A 121 -10.59 3.27 6.62
N TRP A 122 -10.48 3.09 7.92
CA TRP A 122 -11.63 2.85 8.81
C TRP A 122 -12.23 4.12 9.41
N ILE A 123 -11.52 5.23 9.29
CA ILE A 123 -11.89 6.51 9.90
C ILE A 123 -12.15 7.60 8.84
N THR A 124 -12.71 8.72 9.25
CA THR A 124 -12.96 9.87 8.37
C THR A 124 -11.83 10.90 8.47
N GLY A 125 -10.65 10.52 8.03
CA GLY A 125 -9.42 11.35 8.08
C GLY A 125 -9.14 12.18 6.82
N GLY A 126 -10.19 12.56 6.05
CA GLY A 126 -10.05 13.34 4.81
C GLY A 126 -9.83 12.48 3.57
N HIS A 127 -9.34 13.08 2.49
CA HIS A 127 -9.20 12.44 1.18
C HIS A 127 -8.29 11.21 1.20
N TYR A 128 -7.17 11.27 1.94
CA TYR A 128 -6.30 10.12 2.14
C TYR A 128 -7.04 8.89 2.70
N SER A 129 -7.90 9.10 3.71
CA SER A 129 -8.73 8.02 4.27
C SER A 129 -9.70 7.47 3.24
N ALA A 130 -10.31 8.32 2.42
CA ALA A 130 -11.20 7.89 1.35
C ALA A 130 -10.46 7.04 0.30
N ALA A 131 -9.27 7.47 -0.13
CA ALA A 131 -8.43 6.72 -1.07
C ALA A 131 -7.99 5.38 -0.50
N LYS A 132 -7.59 5.32 0.77
CA LYS A 132 -7.20 4.06 1.43
C LYS A 132 -8.40 3.14 1.68
N SER A 133 -9.60 3.68 1.91
CA SER A 133 -10.84 2.89 1.94
C SER A 133 -11.17 2.30 0.58
N TYR A 134 -11.04 3.08 -0.50
CA TYR A 134 -11.20 2.58 -1.87
C TYR A 134 -10.29 1.37 -2.12
N LEU A 135 -9.00 1.50 -1.84
CA LEU A 135 -8.02 0.43 -2.09
C LEU A 135 -8.30 -0.81 -1.23
N MET A 136 -8.77 -0.64 0.01
CA MET A 136 -9.17 -1.75 0.86
C MET A 136 -10.36 -2.49 0.29
N VAL A 137 -11.44 -1.78 -0.06
CA VAL A 137 -12.67 -2.38 -0.62
C VAL A 137 -12.40 -3.03 -1.96
N LEU A 138 -11.59 -2.41 -2.83
CA LEU A 138 -11.17 -3.03 -4.10
C LEU A 138 -10.43 -4.35 -3.85
N SER A 139 -9.53 -4.39 -2.87
CA SER A 139 -8.78 -5.62 -2.54
C SER A 139 -9.70 -6.74 -2.03
N GLU A 140 -10.66 -6.41 -1.15
CA GLU A 140 -11.65 -7.39 -0.65
C GLU A 140 -12.56 -7.88 -1.77
N SER A 141 -12.95 -7.00 -2.71
CA SER A 141 -13.76 -7.35 -3.87
C SER A 141 -13.02 -8.31 -4.80
N LEU A 142 -11.76 -8.01 -5.13
CA LEU A 142 -10.92 -8.89 -5.94
C LEU A 142 -10.64 -10.22 -5.24
N HIS A 143 -10.41 -10.22 -3.93
CA HIS A 143 -10.26 -11.45 -3.15
C HIS A 143 -11.50 -12.36 -3.25
N THR A 144 -12.70 -11.78 -3.20
CA THR A 144 -13.96 -12.52 -3.35
C THR A 144 -14.17 -13.01 -4.79
N GLU A 145 -13.92 -12.15 -5.78
CA GLU A 145 -14.06 -12.48 -7.21
C GLU A 145 -13.14 -13.64 -7.62
N LEU A 146 -11.95 -13.72 -7.04
CA LEU A 146 -10.93 -14.72 -7.35
C LEU A 146 -10.97 -15.96 -6.46
N SER A 147 -12.03 -16.13 -5.65
CA SER A 147 -12.15 -17.21 -4.65
C SER A 147 -12.04 -18.64 -5.23
N GLU A 148 -12.41 -18.81 -6.50
CA GLU A 148 -12.31 -20.09 -7.23
C GLU A 148 -10.92 -20.32 -7.87
N THR A 149 -9.96 -19.42 -7.65
CA THR A 149 -8.59 -19.49 -8.16
C THR A 149 -7.57 -19.61 -7.02
N SER A 150 -6.32 -19.91 -7.34
CA SER A 150 -5.21 -19.85 -6.39
C SER A 150 -4.58 -18.45 -6.29
N VAL A 151 -5.08 -17.44 -7.02
CA VAL A 151 -4.61 -16.06 -6.95
C VAL A 151 -5.06 -15.43 -5.63
N LYS A 152 -4.15 -14.79 -4.93
CA LYS A 152 -4.39 -14.21 -3.61
C LYS A 152 -4.31 -12.68 -3.67
N VAL A 153 -5.33 -12.02 -3.16
CA VAL A 153 -5.33 -10.55 -3.04
C VAL A 153 -5.50 -10.18 -1.58
N CYS A 154 -4.55 -9.41 -1.05
CA CYS A 154 -4.52 -9.00 0.35
C CYS A 154 -4.43 -7.47 0.47
N SER A 155 -5.30 -6.87 1.28
CA SER A 155 -5.18 -5.48 1.71
C SER A 155 -4.34 -5.41 2.98
N LEU A 156 -3.15 -4.84 2.92
CA LEU A 156 -2.36 -4.54 4.11
C LEU A 156 -2.82 -3.22 4.71
N ALA A 157 -3.29 -3.25 5.96
CA ALA A 157 -3.71 -2.07 6.71
C ALA A 157 -2.75 -1.78 7.89
N PRO A 158 -1.57 -1.21 7.62
CA PRO A 158 -0.61 -0.91 8.67
C PRO A 158 -1.09 0.27 9.52
N GLY A 159 -0.75 0.23 10.81
CA GLY A 159 -0.81 1.37 11.70
C GLY A 159 0.40 2.29 11.53
N PHE A 160 0.69 3.08 12.58
CA PHE A 160 1.90 3.90 12.61
C PHE A 160 3.12 3.00 12.59
N THR A 161 3.92 3.14 11.54
CA THR A 161 5.10 2.32 11.32
C THR A 161 6.31 3.23 11.19
N HIS A 162 7.42 2.87 11.82
CA HIS A 162 8.68 3.59 11.72
C HIS A 162 9.22 3.51 10.29
N THR A 163 8.91 4.52 9.47
CA THR A 163 9.34 4.68 8.07
C THR A 163 9.50 6.16 7.74
N GLU A 164 10.07 6.46 6.59
CA GLU A 164 10.19 7.82 6.07
C GLU A 164 8.84 8.48 5.69
N PHE A 165 7.74 7.70 5.68
CA PHE A 165 6.42 8.18 5.25
C PHE A 165 5.95 9.43 6.00
N HIS A 166 6.07 9.41 7.33
CA HIS A 166 5.63 10.52 8.17
C HIS A 166 6.53 11.75 8.02
N GLN A 167 7.85 11.53 7.89
CA GLN A 167 8.82 12.59 7.65
C GLN A 167 8.59 13.27 6.30
N ARG A 168 8.39 12.49 5.24
CA ARG A 168 8.06 13.00 3.89
C ARG A 168 6.73 13.74 3.84
N GLY A 169 5.75 13.32 4.65
CA GLY A 169 4.46 13.99 4.82
C GLY A 169 4.50 15.23 5.73
N ASN A 170 5.67 15.58 6.29
CA ASN A 170 5.83 16.66 7.29
C ASN A 170 4.80 16.57 8.43
N MET A 171 4.53 15.37 8.91
CA MET A 171 3.53 15.09 9.94
C MET A 171 4.18 15.15 11.33
N LYS A 172 3.61 15.94 12.24
CA LYS A 172 4.03 15.99 13.64
C LYS A 172 3.48 14.77 14.38
N MET A 173 4.35 13.86 14.78
CA MET A 173 3.96 12.58 15.38
C MET A 173 4.37 12.42 16.85
N ASP A 174 4.91 13.48 17.46
CA ASP A 174 5.52 13.47 18.81
C ASP A 174 4.51 13.13 19.93
N SER A 175 3.22 13.30 19.68
CA SER A 175 2.14 13.05 20.64
C SER A 175 1.63 11.59 20.68
N LEU A 176 2.16 10.71 19.84
CA LEU A 176 1.69 9.32 19.78
C LEU A 176 2.41 8.45 20.82
N PRO A 177 1.67 7.66 21.60
CA PRO A 177 2.26 6.71 22.53
C PRO A 177 3.16 5.69 21.82
N LYS A 178 4.27 5.32 22.45
CA LYS A 178 5.26 4.38 21.86
C LYS A 178 4.63 3.03 21.44
N PHE A 179 3.66 2.52 22.19
CA PHE A 179 2.99 1.24 21.87
C PHE A 179 2.16 1.27 20.58
N MET A 180 1.87 2.45 20.03
CA MET A 180 1.18 2.59 18.75
C MET A 180 2.13 2.44 17.55
N TRP A 181 3.43 2.50 17.77
CA TRP A 181 4.41 2.38 16.71
C TRP A 181 4.77 0.92 16.44
N LEU A 182 4.79 0.57 15.16
CA LEU A 182 5.17 -0.75 14.67
C LEU A 182 6.58 -0.71 14.05
N ASN A 183 7.27 -1.85 14.13
CA ASN A 183 8.49 -2.08 13.38
C ASN A 183 8.14 -2.42 11.91
N ALA A 184 8.86 -1.83 10.95
CA ALA A 184 8.58 -2.03 9.52
C ALA A 184 8.81 -3.49 9.09
N ASP A 185 9.83 -4.14 9.58
CA ASP A 185 10.15 -5.54 9.23
C ASP A 185 9.05 -6.49 9.73
N GLU A 186 8.55 -6.27 10.95
CA GLU A 186 7.43 -7.06 11.50
C GLU A 186 6.13 -6.85 10.69
N VAL A 187 5.88 -5.62 10.23
CA VAL A 187 4.74 -5.31 9.36
C VAL A 187 4.85 -6.06 8.04
N VAL A 188 6.03 -6.03 7.42
CA VAL A 188 6.28 -6.69 6.13
C VAL A 188 6.16 -8.22 6.26
N LEU A 189 6.77 -8.82 7.29
CA LEU A 189 6.69 -10.26 7.54
C LEU A 189 5.24 -10.70 7.78
N THR A 190 4.50 -9.96 8.64
CA THR A 190 3.09 -10.27 8.90
C THR A 190 2.25 -10.18 7.63
N ALA A 191 2.47 -9.13 6.81
CA ALA A 191 1.74 -8.93 5.57
C ALA A 191 2.00 -10.06 4.56
N TRP A 192 3.25 -10.49 4.45
CA TRP A 192 3.65 -11.55 3.55
C TRP A 192 3.06 -12.90 3.95
N ASP A 193 3.11 -13.26 5.24
CA ASP A 193 2.53 -14.51 5.75
C ASP A 193 1.00 -14.51 5.65
N ASP A 194 0.35 -13.38 5.96
CA ASP A 194 -1.09 -13.23 5.80
C ASP A 194 -1.51 -13.35 4.33
N ALA A 195 -0.78 -12.73 3.39
CA ALA A 195 -1.06 -12.83 1.96
C ALA A 195 -0.86 -14.26 1.44
N LYS A 196 0.25 -14.92 1.79
CA LYS A 196 0.50 -16.34 1.44
C LYS A 196 -0.59 -17.27 1.99
N SER A 197 -1.13 -16.98 3.17
CA SER A 197 -2.21 -17.78 3.76
C SER A 197 -3.59 -17.46 3.18
N GLY A 198 -3.70 -16.51 2.23
CA GLY A 198 -4.96 -16.14 1.57
C GLY A 198 -5.88 -15.27 2.43
N LYS A 199 -5.36 -14.46 3.35
CA LYS A 199 -6.19 -13.51 4.09
C LYS A 199 -6.52 -12.29 3.22
N ALA A 200 -7.78 -11.90 3.18
CA ALA A 200 -8.23 -10.71 2.47
C ALA A 200 -7.67 -9.40 3.06
N ILE A 201 -7.50 -9.35 4.39
CA ILE A 201 -6.98 -8.18 5.10
C ILE A 201 -5.89 -8.62 6.08
N SER A 202 -4.73 -7.98 5.99
CA SER A 202 -3.65 -8.08 6.97
C SER A 202 -3.62 -6.84 7.86
N ILE A 203 -3.67 -7.04 9.17
CA ILE A 203 -3.65 -5.97 10.17
C ILE A 203 -2.52 -6.26 11.17
N PRO A 204 -1.29 -5.78 10.91
CA PRO A 204 -0.18 -5.93 11.83
C PRO A 204 -0.42 -5.18 13.15
N GLY A 205 -0.08 -5.84 14.28
CA GLY A 205 -0.23 -5.27 15.61
C GLY A 205 -1.60 -5.54 16.26
N ARG A 206 -1.59 -6.10 17.48
CA ARG A 206 -2.81 -6.47 18.23
C ARG A 206 -3.69 -5.26 18.54
N GLN A 207 -3.08 -4.11 18.84
CA GLN A 207 -3.78 -2.84 19.09
C GLN A 207 -4.59 -2.38 17.87
N TYR A 208 -4.08 -2.56 16.65
CA TYR A 208 -4.79 -2.17 15.44
C TYR A 208 -5.90 -3.16 15.05
N ARG A 209 -5.73 -4.45 15.34
CA ARG A 209 -6.81 -5.45 15.21
C ARG A 209 -7.99 -5.10 16.13
N PHE A 210 -7.70 -4.70 17.36
CA PHE A 210 -8.74 -4.25 18.29
C PHE A 210 -9.43 -2.97 17.79
N ILE A 211 -8.68 -1.97 17.33
CA ILE A 211 -9.24 -0.73 16.76
C ILE A 211 -10.12 -1.05 15.54
N TYR A 212 -9.69 -1.96 14.67
CA TYR A 212 -10.50 -2.41 13.54
C TYR A 212 -11.84 -2.99 13.98
N MET A 213 -11.83 -3.90 14.94
CA MET A 213 -13.07 -4.48 15.47
C MET A 213 -14.00 -3.39 16.02
N VAL A 214 -13.46 -2.47 16.83
CA VAL A 214 -14.25 -1.36 17.38
C VAL A 214 -14.83 -0.49 16.27
N THR A 215 -14.03 -0.07 15.29
CA THR A 215 -14.51 0.83 14.23
C THR A 215 -15.51 0.16 13.28
N ARG A 216 -15.47 -1.16 13.14
CA ARG A 216 -16.41 -1.92 12.31
C ARG A 216 -17.82 -1.94 12.90
N PHE A 217 -17.94 -2.01 14.23
CA PHE A 217 -19.22 -2.10 14.92
C PHE A 217 -19.68 -0.78 15.55
N ALA A 218 -18.79 0.21 15.66
CA ALA A 218 -19.13 1.50 16.23
C ALA A 218 -20.09 2.30 15.32
N PRO A 219 -21.05 3.01 15.91
CA PRO A 219 -21.89 3.95 15.17
C PRO A 219 -21.05 4.98 14.41
N ARG A 220 -21.38 5.23 13.14
CA ARG A 220 -20.61 6.11 12.25
C ARG A 220 -20.41 7.53 12.79
N ASN A 221 -21.32 8.04 13.61
CA ASN A 221 -21.18 9.35 14.27
C ASN A 221 -20.00 9.38 15.27
N LEU A 222 -19.74 8.28 15.98
CA LEU A 222 -18.58 8.17 16.89
C LEU A 222 -17.27 8.05 16.11
N VAL A 223 -17.25 7.26 15.04
CA VAL A 223 -16.08 7.13 14.15
C VAL A 223 -15.70 8.48 13.53
N ARG A 224 -16.70 9.30 13.11
CA ARG A 224 -16.48 10.65 12.58
C ARG A 224 -15.81 11.58 13.60
N LYS A 225 -16.30 11.56 14.86
CA LYS A 225 -15.71 12.38 15.95
C LYS A 225 -14.26 11.97 16.24
N GLY A 226 -13.97 10.66 16.27
CA GLY A 226 -12.63 10.14 16.47
C GLY A 226 -11.66 10.55 15.37
N GLY A 227 -12.08 10.44 14.10
CA GLY A 227 -11.28 10.85 12.94
C GLY A 227 -10.94 12.35 12.92
N PHE A 228 -11.89 13.20 13.32
CA PHE A 228 -11.67 14.66 13.42
C PHE A 228 -10.66 15.02 14.51
N SER A 229 -10.76 14.42 15.70
CA SER A 229 -9.82 14.66 16.80
C SER A 229 -8.40 14.22 16.46
N PHE A 230 -8.26 13.10 15.75
CA PHE A 230 -6.98 12.58 15.31
C PHE A 230 -6.28 13.54 14.33
N ARG A 231 -7.01 14.05 13.34
CA ARG A 231 -6.48 15.01 12.36
C ARG A 231 -6.09 16.36 12.97
N LYS A 232 -6.79 16.80 14.01
CA LYS A 232 -6.46 18.04 14.74
C LYS A 232 -5.14 17.96 15.48
N ARG A 233 -4.71 16.76 15.91
CA ARG A 233 -3.44 16.51 16.61
C ARG A 233 -2.24 16.41 15.66
N GLN A 234 -2.46 16.16 14.36
CA GLN A 234 -1.41 16.04 13.34
C GLN A 234 -1.07 17.37 12.66
N ARG A 235 -1.80 18.44 12.97
CA ARG A 235 -1.58 19.82 12.52
C ARG A 235 -0.90 20.61 13.62
#